data_e26f5ae8a42a62553da102d0145ec4b2
#
_entry.id   e26f5ae8a42a62553da102d0145ec4b2
#
_cell.length_a   1.000
_cell.length_b   1.000
_cell.length_c   1.000
_cell.angle_alpha   90.00
_cell.angle_beta   90.00
_cell.angle_gamma   90.00
#
_symmetry.space_group_name_H-M   'P 1'
#
loop_
_entity.id
_entity.type
_entity.pdbx_description
1 polymer ?
#
loop_
_entity_poly.entity_id
_entity_poly.type
_entity_poly.pdbx_seq_one_letter_code
_entity_poly.pdbx_strand_id
1 'polypeptide(L)'
;MSGFKLLAIRPMLNCNLNFLKNLEPNKLYQLYQDYTFKYVDDDNKKNVIKINHNSTVPDNFYKRKTEGKPELNINISAIVGKNGCGKSSLMDLLFISIFLLSDQEGILNKKNGKNLEERILAVSNNDQKSNEL
;
A
#
# COMPACT_ATOMS: atom_id res chain seq x y z
N MET A 1 -13.71 16.80 -4.67
CA MET A 1 -12.44 16.23 -4.22
C MET A 1 -12.17 14.96 -4.99
N SER A 2 -11.01 14.87 -5.64
CA SER A 2 -10.55 13.60 -6.20
C SER A 2 -10.19 12.66 -5.03
N GLY A 3 -10.84 11.50 -4.92
CA GLY A 3 -10.53 10.51 -3.89
C GLY A 3 -9.17 9.85 -4.17
N PHE A 4 -8.48 9.41 -3.11
CA PHE A 4 -7.28 8.58 -3.20
C PHE A 4 -7.69 7.10 -3.17
N LYS A 5 -7.10 6.29 -4.06
CA LYS A 5 -7.28 4.83 -4.08
C LYS A 5 -5.93 4.16 -4.34
N LEU A 6 -5.47 3.34 -3.41
CA LEU A 6 -4.28 2.54 -3.60
C LEU A 6 -4.63 1.28 -4.39
N LEU A 7 -4.05 1.08 -5.56
CA LEU A 7 -4.37 -0.02 -6.48
C LEU A 7 -3.49 -1.24 -6.28
N ALA A 8 -2.21 -1.04 -6.03
CA ALA A 8 -1.22 -2.09 -5.87
C ALA A 8 0.01 -1.60 -5.11
N ILE A 9 0.77 -2.54 -4.57
CA ILE A 9 2.09 -2.31 -3.95
C ILE A 9 3.10 -3.22 -4.65
N ARG A 10 4.29 -2.68 -4.92
CA ARG A 10 5.41 -3.44 -5.48
C ARG A 10 6.68 -3.12 -4.71
N PRO A 11 7.21 -4.06 -3.90
CA PRO A 11 8.53 -3.91 -3.31
C PRO A 11 9.58 -3.85 -4.43
N MET A 12 10.46 -2.87 -4.40
CA MET A 12 11.55 -2.76 -5.38
C MET A 12 12.66 -3.76 -5.06
N LEU A 13 13.57 -4.02 -6.01
CA LEU A 13 14.70 -4.94 -5.83
C LEU A 13 15.63 -4.57 -4.66
N ASN A 14 15.74 -3.27 -4.37
CA ASN A 14 16.53 -2.72 -3.27
C ASN A 14 15.73 -2.47 -1.99
N CYS A 15 14.52 -3.04 -1.87
CA CYS A 15 13.72 -2.93 -0.67
C CYS A 15 14.47 -3.54 0.53
N ASN A 16 14.47 -2.82 1.66
CA ASN A 16 15.09 -3.30 2.88
C ASN A 16 14.45 -4.64 3.32
N LEU A 17 15.29 -5.62 3.66
CA LEU A 17 14.86 -6.98 4.02
C LEU A 17 13.92 -7.00 5.23
N ASN A 18 14.06 -6.05 6.16
CA ASN A 18 13.17 -5.93 7.32
C ASN A 18 11.71 -5.62 6.92
N PHE A 19 11.50 -4.94 5.79
CA PHE A 19 10.17 -4.65 5.24
C PHE A 19 9.73 -5.68 4.20
N LEU A 20 10.69 -6.24 3.45
CA LEU A 20 10.40 -7.26 2.45
C LEU A 20 9.87 -8.56 3.08
N LYS A 21 10.52 -9.02 4.16
CA LYS A 21 10.16 -10.26 4.88
C LYS A 21 9.86 -11.41 3.90
N ASN A 22 8.61 -11.88 3.87
CA ASN A 22 8.15 -12.99 3.02
C ASN A 22 7.58 -12.53 1.65
N LEU A 23 7.77 -11.25 1.30
CA LEU A 23 7.33 -10.74 0.01
C LEU A 23 8.41 -10.95 -1.06
N GLU A 24 7.99 -11.14 -2.29
CA GLU A 24 8.90 -11.26 -3.43
C GLU A 24 9.26 -9.86 -3.95
N PRO A 25 10.56 -9.53 -4.09
CA PRO A 25 10.96 -8.27 -4.67
C PRO A 25 10.49 -8.18 -6.13
N ASN A 26 10.18 -6.97 -6.56
CA ASN A 26 9.69 -6.64 -7.91
C ASN A 26 8.33 -7.27 -8.29
N LYS A 27 7.66 -7.98 -7.38
CA LYS A 27 6.32 -8.52 -7.61
C LYS A 27 5.25 -7.47 -7.32
N LEU A 28 4.27 -7.35 -8.22
CA LEU A 28 3.13 -6.49 -8.03
C LEU A 28 2.07 -7.21 -7.19
N TYR A 29 1.77 -6.68 -6.02
CA TYR A 29 0.69 -7.12 -5.14
C TYR A 29 -0.52 -6.22 -5.39
N GLN A 30 -1.46 -6.73 -6.16
CA GLN A 30 -2.64 -6.01 -6.61
C GLN A 30 -3.76 -6.10 -5.57
N LEU A 31 -4.38 -4.96 -5.24
CA LEU A 31 -5.45 -4.89 -4.26
C LEU A 31 -6.86 -5.02 -4.89
N TYR A 32 -6.98 -4.76 -6.20
CA TYR A 32 -8.25 -4.82 -6.91
C TYR A 32 -8.10 -5.56 -8.23
N GLN A 33 -8.95 -6.55 -8.49
CA GLN A 33 -8.90 -7.40 -9.69
C GLN A 33 -9.42 -6.70 -10.96
N ASP A 34 -10.16 -5.62 -10.81
CA ASP A 34 -10.73 -4.82 -11.90
C ASP A 34 -9.73 -3.86 -12.57
N TYR A 35 -8.46 -3.87 -12.12
CA TYR A 35 -7.38 -3.11 -12.73
C TYR A 35 -6.38 -4.02 -13.42
N THR A 36 -5.97 -3.64 -14.63
CA THR A 36 -4.93 -4.34 -15.39
C THR A 36 -3.74 -3.42 -15.62
N PHE A 37 -2.55 -3.90 -15.30
CA PHE A 37 -1.30 -3.16 -15.42
C PHE A 37 -0.54 -3.60 -16.68
N LYS A 38 -0.14 -2.64 -17.52
CA LYS A 38 0.75 -2.87 -18.66
C LYS A 38 2.13 -2.30 -18.34
N TYR A 39 3.17 -3.01 -18.78
CA TYR A 39 4.56 -2.69 -18.51
C TYR A 39 5.30 -2.26 -19.79
N VAL A 40 6.39 -1.51 -19.67
CA VAL A 40 7.29 -1.16 -20.79
C VAL A 40 7.94 -2.43 -21.37
N ASP A 41 8.33 -3.32 -20.45
CA ASP A 41 8.99 -4.58 -20.75
C ASP A 41 8.25 -5.66 -19.96
N ASP A 42 7.47 -6.46 -20.67
CA ASP A 42 6.64 -7.50 -20.06
C ASP A 42 7.50 -8.61 -19.43
N ASP A 43 8.69 -8.89 -19.97
CA ASP A 43 9.58 -9.93 -19.45
C ASP A 43 10.18 -9.52 -18.11
N ASN A 44 10.56 -8.26 -17.96
CA ASN A 44 11.16 -7.74 -16.72
C ASN A 44 10.16 -7.02 -15.80
N LYS A 45 8.96 -6.69 -16.26
CA LYS A 45 7.89 -5.99 -15.52
C LYS A 45 8.38 -4.76 -14.75
N LYS A 46 9.31 -4.00 -15.34
CA LYS A 46 10.01 -2.92 -14.63
C LYS A 46 9.11 -1.72 -14.35
N ASN A 47 8.50 -1.16 -15.39
CA ASN A 47 7.76 0.08 -15.27
C ASN A 47 6.33 -0.08 -15.79
N VAL A 48 5.36 0.32 -14.98
CA VAL A 48 3.96 0.40 -15.40
C VAL A 48 3.79 1.61 -16.31
N ILE A 49 3.31 1.39 -17.54
CA ILE A 49 3.05 2.44 -18.53
C ILE A 49 1.58 2.77 -18.68
N LYS A 50 0.72 1.82 -18.35
CA LYS A 50 -0.73 1.99 -18.48
C LYS A 50 -1.47 1.18 -17.44
N ILE A 51 -2.49 1.78 -16.86
CA ILE A 51 -3.44 1.11 -15.98
C ILE A 51 -4.81 1.21 -16.64
N ASN A 52 -5.42 0.05 -16.93
CA ASN A 52 -6.78 -0.02 -17.44
C ASN A 52 -7.71 -0.43 -16.29
N HIS A 53 -8.88 0.20 -16.23
CA HIS A 53 -9.94 -0.14 -15.28
C HIS A 53 -11.11 -0.76 -16.05
N ASN A 54 -11.47 -1.99 -15.68
CA ASN A 54 -12.65 -2.70 -16.18
C ASN A 54 -13.57 -2.95 -15.00
N SER A 55 -14.50 -2.02 -14.74
CA SER A 55 -15.39 -2.12 -13.58
C SER A 55 -16.22 -3.41 -13.64
N THR A 56 -16.16 -4.20 -12.58
CA THR A 56 -16.95 -5.43 -12.39
C THR A 56 -18.17 -5.20 -11.51
N VAL A 57 -18.28 -4.02 -10.90
CA VAL A 57 -19.40 -3.61 -10.03
C VAL A 57 -20.00 -2.30 -10.52
N PRO A 58 -21.31 -2.07 -10.28
CA PRO A 58 -21.95 -0.80 -10.63
C PRO A 58 -21.25 0.39 -9.97
N ASP A 59 -21.12 1.49 -10.70
CA ASP A 59 -20.37 2.70 -10.26
C ASP A 59 -20.84 3.29 -8.92
N ASN A 60 -22.09 3.05 -8.55
CA ASN A 60 -22.69 3.58 -7.32
C ASN A 60 -22.69 2.58 -6.15
N PHE A 61 -22.18 1.37 -6.34
CA PHE A 61 -22.30 0.30 -5.34
C PHE A 61 -21.59 0.62 -4.02
N TYR A 62 -20.44 1.29 -4.10
CA TYR A 62 -19.63 1.69 -2.94
C TYR A 62 -19.65 3.20 -2.69
N LYS A 63 -20.67 3.91 -3.19
CA LYS A 63 -20.83 5.35 -3.00
C LYS A 63 -21.94 5.62 -2.00
N ARG A 64 -21.69 6.51 -1.06
CA ARG A 64 -22.70 7.01 -0.13
C ARG A 64 -22.87 8.50 -0.30
N LYS A 65 -24.09 8.91 -0.68
CA LYS A 65 -24.50 10.31 -0.69
C LYS A 65 -25.26 10.62 0.58
N THR A 66 -24.90 11.71 1.23
CA THR A 66 -25.63 12.26 2.38
C THR A 66 -25.95 13.71 2.03
N GLU A 67 -27.19 14.14 2.24
CA GLU A 67 -27.63 15.50 1.95
C GLU A 67 -26.71 16.54 2.61
N GLY A 68 -26.25 17.53 1.85
CA GLY A 68 -25.38 18.60 2.34
C GLY A 68 -23.93 18.20 2.63
N LYS A 69 -23.50 16.96 2.29
CA LYS A 69 -22.12 16.48 2.48
C LYS A 69 -21.49 16.00 1.17
N PRO A 70 -20.15 16.06 1.05
CA PRO A 70 -19.48 15.50 -0.12
C PRO A 70 -19.73 13.99 -0.23
N GLU A 71 -19.79 13.48 -1.45
CA GLU A 71 -19.95 12.06 -1.73
C GLU A 71 -18.78 11.26 -1.15
N LEU A 72 -19.11 10.21 -0.37
CA LEU A 72 -18.13 9.30 0.19
C LEU A 72 -17.95 8.09 -0.73
N ASN A 73 -16.72 7.88 -1.21
CA ASN A 73 -16.33 6.68 -1.94
C ASN A 73 -15.70 5.68 -0.97
N ILE A 74 -16.27 4.48 -0.89
CA ILE A 74 -15.78 3.40 -0.02
C ILE A 74 -15.02 2.40 -0.90
N ASN A 75 -13.80 2.04 -0.50
CA ASN A 75 -13.00 1.02 -1.17
C ASN A 75 -12.80 -0.15 -0.21
N ILE A 76 -13.12 -1.36 -0.67
CA ILE A 76 -12.98 -2.59 0.10
C ILE A 76 -12.07 -3.54 -0.67
N SER A 77 -11.05 -4.06 0.00
CA SER A 77 -10.18 -5.10 -0.52
C SER A 77 -9.92 -6.14 0.56
N ALA A 78 -9.94 -7.43 0.19
CA ALA A 78 -9.65 -8.53 1.09
C ALA A 78 -8.31 -9.17 0.73
N ILE A 79 -7.42 -9.32 1.72
CA ILE A 79 -6.14 -10.01 1.57
C ILE A 79 -6.27 -11.39 2.19
N VAL A 80 -6.26 -12.41 1.34
CA VAL A 80 -6.39 -13.82 1.75
C VAL A 80 -5.18 -14.63 1.31
N GLY A 81 -4.88 -15.69 2.04
CA GLY A 81 -3.76 -16.59 1.69
C GLY A 81 -3.40 -17.52 2.85
N LYS A 82 -2.58 -18.52 2.56
CA LYS A 82 -2.07 -19.47 3.56
C LYS A 82 -1.22 -18.77 4.63
N ASN A 83 -1.02 -19.42 5.79
CA ASN A 83 -0.08 -18.92 6.80
C ASN A 83 1.33 -18.86 6.22
N GLY A 84 2.07 -17.81 6.55
CA GLY A 84 3.44 -17.59 6.04
C GLY A 84 3.54 -17.02 4.63
N CYS A 85 2.44 -16.79 3.89
CA CYS A 85 2.49 -16.26 2.52
C CYS A 85 2.73 -14.74 2.41
N GLY A 86 3.03 -14.06 3.51
CA GLY A 86 3.38 -12.62 3.49
C GLY A 86 2.21 -11.66 3.68
N LYS A 87 1.02 -12.10 4.13
CA LYS A 87 -0.12 -11.19 4.39
C LYS A 87 0.23 -10.05 5.34
N SER A 88 0.81 -10.38 6.50
CA SER A 88 1.23 -9.39 7.48
C SER A 88 2.33 -8.48 6.94
N SER A 89 3.30 -9.03 6.21
CA SER A 89 4.35 -8.24 5.56
C SER A 89 3.80 -7.25 4.54
N LEU A 90 2.76 -7.65 3.79
CA LEU A 90 2.07 -6.76 2.85
C LEU A 90 1.34 -5.64 3.59
N MET A 91 0.68 -5.95 4.72
CA MET A 91 0.02 -4.94 5.55
C MET A 91 1.03 -3.95 6.17
N ASP A 92 2.15 -4.44 6.68
CA ASP A 92 3.23 -3.59 7.22
C ASP A 92 3.75 -2.64 6.13
N LEU A 93 4.01 -3.16 4.93
CA LEU A 93 4.46 -2.35 3.80
C LEU A 93 3.41 -1.31 3.37
N LEU A 94 2.13 -1.68 3.42
CA LEU A 94 1.01 -0.76 3.17
C LEU A 94 1.01 0.40 4.17
N PHE A 95 1.08 0.10 5.47
CA PHE A 95 1.09 1.13 6.51
C PHE A 95 2.29 2.05 6.38
N ILE A 96 3.48 1.51 6.13
CA ILE A 96 4.68 2.31 5.90
C ILE A 96 4.50 3.23 4.69
N SER A 97 3.96 2.71 3.57
CA SER A 97 3.73 3.49 2.36
C SER A 97 2.75 4.64 2.60
N ILE A 98 1.64 4.39 3.31
CA ILE A 98 0.65 5.42 3.67
C ILE A 98 1.28 6.46 4.59
N PHE A 99 2.06 6.03 5.58
CA PHE A 99 2.77 6.92 6.49
C PHE A 99 3.74 7.84 5.76
N LEU A 100 4.56 7.29 4.85
CA LEU A 100 5.51 8.05 4.03
C LEU A 100 4.79 9.08 3.14
N LEU A 101 3.71 8.68 2.47
CA LEU A 101 2.90 9.59 1.67
C LEU A 101 2.29 10.71 2.51
N SER A 102 1.76 10.38 3.69
CA SER A 102 1.17 11.37 4.61
C SER A 102 2.20 12.37 5.14
N ASP A 103 3.44 11.94 5.34
CA ASP A 103 4.53 12.85 5.75
C ASP A 103 4.96 13.74 4.58
N GLN A 104 5.07 13.18 3.37
CA GLN A 104 5.42 13.93 2.16
C GLN A 104 4.38 15.00 1.82
N GLU A 105 3.09 14.69 1.98
CA GLU A 105 1.98 15.64 1.78
C GLU A 105 1.80 16.62 2.94
N GLY A 106 2.62 16.55 3.98
CA GLY A 106 2.55 17.43 5.15
C GLY A 106 1.33 17.25 6.05
N ILE A 107 0.64 16.11 5.91
CA ILE A 107 -0.56 15.79 6.70
C ILE A 107 -0.17 15.46 8.14
N LEU A 108 1.02 14.88 8.33
CA LEU A 108 1.54 14.55 9.65
C LEU A 108 2.21 15.78 10.26
N ASN A 109 1.70 16.26 11.39
CA ASN A 109 2.31 17.34 12.13
C ASN A 109 3.74 16.95 12.59
N LYS A 110 4.75 17.70 12.17
CA LYS A 110 6.16 17.51 12.56
C LYS A 110 6.41 17.89 14.04
N LYS A 111 5.59 17.41 14.97
CA LYS A 111 5.69 17.82 16.38
C LYS A 111 6.97 17.38 17.11
N ASN A 112 7.80 16.48 16.57
CA ASN A 112 8.92 15.90 17.33
C ASN A 112 10.28 15.90 16.64
N GLY A 113 10.55 16.73 15.64
CA GLY A 113 11.91 16.99 15.12
C GLY A 113 12.74 15.76 14.70
N LYS A 114 12.22 14.55 14.84
CA LYS A 114 12.90 13.32 14.41
C LYS A 114 12.77 13.13 12.91
N ASN A 115 13.90 12.86 12.27
CA ASN A 115 13.95 12.54 10.86
C ASN A 115 13.11 11.28 10.57
N LEU A 116 12.48 11.22 9.42
CA LEU A 116 11.60 10.11 9.01
C LEU A 116 12.30 8.74 9.12
N GLU A 117 13.58 8.67 8.73
CA GLU A 117 14.41 7.47 8.85
C GLU A 117 14.54 6.98 10.29
N GLU A 118 14.73 7.88 11.25
CA GLU A 118 14.82 7.53 12.68
C GLU A 118 13.48 6.99 13.22
N ARG A 119 12.36 7.48 12.71
CA ARG A 119 11.02 7.02 13.11
C ARG A 119 10.71 5.63 12.55
N ILE A 120 11.09 5.36 11.31
CA ILE A 120 10.93 4.04 10.67
C ILE A 120 11.83 3.01 11.35
N LEU A 121 13.09 3.37 11.65
CA LEU A 121 14.02 2.50 12.37
C LEU A 121 13.55 2.22 13.80
N ALA A 122 12.92 3.17 14.49
CA ALA A 122 12.38 2.97 15.82
C ALA A 122 11.20 1.97 15.83
N VAL A 123 10.39 1.95 14.81
CA VAL A 123 9.30 0.96 14.65
C VAL A 123 9.89 -0.43 14.41
N SER A 124 10.89 -0.56 13.52
CA SER A 124 11.51 -1.85 13.20
C SER A 124 12.31 -2.45 14.37
N ASN A 125 12.89 -1.62 15.24
CA ASN A 125 13.67 -2.10 16.40
C ASN A 125 12.80 -2.55 17.58
N ASN A 126 11.56 -2.06 17.68
CA ASN A 126 10.63 -2.51 18.73
C ASN A 126 10.09 -3.92 18.46
N ASP A 127 9.98 -4.34 17.20
CA ASP A 127 9.53 -5.68 16.84
C ASP A 127 10.59 -6.76 17.13
N GLN A 128 11.88 -6.40 17.20
CA GLN A 128 12.94 -7.36 17.57
C GLN A 128 13.00 -7.66 19.07
N LYS A 129 12.61 -6.72 19.93
CA LYS A 129 12.61 -6.92 21.39
C LYS A 129 11.46 -7.78 21.90
N SER A 130 10.40 -7.96 21.13
CA SER A 130 9.25 -8.80 21.51
C SER A 130 9.43 -10.29 21.21
N ASN A 131 10.51 -10.67 20.50
CA ASN A 131 10.80 -12.07 20.14
C ASN A 131 11.91 -12.73 20.99
N GLU A 132 12.42 -12.06 22.01
CA GLU A 132 13.46 -12.58 22.93
C GLU A 132 12.94 -12.87 24.36
N LEU A 133 11.65 -13.18 24.49
CA LEU A 133 11.06 -13.68 25.74
C LEU A 133 10.42 -15.05 25.54
#